data_a7faa7d8632d4c25b4ffe13952efcb6c
#
_entry.id   a7faa7d8632d4c25b4ffe13952efcb6c
#
_cell.length_a   1.000
_cell.length_b   1.000
_cell.length_c   1.000
_cell.angle_alpha   90.00
_cell.angle_beta   90.00
_cell.angle_gamma   90.00
#
_symmetry.space_group_name_H-M   'P 1'
#
loop_
_entity.id
_entity.type
_entity.pdbx_description
1 polymer ?
#
loop_
_entity_poly.entity_id
_entity_poly.type
_entity_poly.pdbx_seq_one_letter_code
_entity_poly.pdbx_strand_id
1 'polypeptide(L)'
;MKKILLLLSLLAAGVQAAPSLDYQVFNAQNQAVSLSEFKGKVVYVDFWASWCGPCRKSFPWMNEIQKKYQDQGLAVVAINLDTDNELAQEFLKQVPANFSVRFNPEGDVARSFDLLGMPSSFMFNRQGQLVQQHVGFYADKTAEYEQELVNLLKE
;
A
#
# COMPACT_ATOMS: atom_id res chain seq x y z
N MET A 1 -61.08 -13.18 -4.23
CA MET A 1 -60.05 -12.24 -4.73
C MET A 1 -58.83 -12.34 -3.83
N LYS A 2 -57.79 -13.08 -4.27
CA LYS A 2 -56.53 -13.29 -3.51
C LYS A 2 -55.59 -12.17 -3.86
N LYS A 3 -55.23 -11.32 -2.89
CA LYS A 3 -54.17 -10.30 -3.03
C LYS A 3 -52.81 -10.96 -2.88
N ILE A 4 -52.06 -11.04 -3.98
CA ILE A 4 -50.66 -11.49 -3.97
C ILE A 4 -49.81 -10.29 -3.54
N LEU A 5 -49.25 -10.34 -2.33
CA LEU A 5 -48.19 -9.41 -1.89
C LEU A 5 -46.89 -9.84 -2.56
N LEU A 6 -46.40 -9.06 -3.51
CA LEU A 6 -45.02 -9.19 -4.02
C LEU A 6 -44.07 -8.57 -2.96
N LEU A 7 -43.33 -9.42 -2.26
CA LEU A 7 -42.19 -9.00 -1.45
C LEU A 7 -41.02 -8.67 -2.40
N LEU A 8 -40.78 -7.38 -2.58
CA LEU A 8 -39.53 -6.91 -3.25
C LEU A 8 -38.39 -7.04 -2.25
N SER A 9 -37.60 -8.11 -2.39
CA SER A 9 -36.33 -8.25 -1.65
C SER A 9 -35.30 -7.28 -2.25
N LEU A 10 -35.02 -6.15 -1.57
CA LEU A 10 -33.86 -5.33 -1.87
C LEU A 10 -32.58 -6.13 -1.52
N LEU A 11 -31.87 -6.63 -2.54
CA LEU A 11 -30.48 -7.04 -2.38
C LEU A 11 -29.64 -5.78 -2.12
N ALA A 12 -29.28 -5.54 -0.86
CA ALA A 12 -28.24 -4.58 -0.51
C ALA A 12 -26.90 -5.15 -0.99
N ALA A 13 -26.43 -4.74 -2.17
CA ALA A 13 -25.07 -4.95 -2.59
C ALA A 13 -24.16 -4.19 -1.59
N GLY A 14 -23.39 -4.92 -0.80
CA GLY A 14 -22.39 -4.34 0.10
C GLY A 14 -21.39 -3.55 -0.73
N VAL A 15 -21.38 -2.23 -0.63
CA VAL A 15 -20.35 -1.38 -1.21
C VAL A 15 -19.10 -1.60 -0.38
N GLN A 16 -18.12 -2.33 -0.91
CA GLN A 16 -16.80 -2.44 -0.32
C GLN A 16 -16.16 -1.05 -0.38
N ALA A 17 -15.73 -0.53 0.78
CA ALA A 17 -15.05 0.76 0.81
C ALA A 17 -13.70 0.64 0.09
N ALA A 18 -13.36 1.62 -0.76
CA ALA A 18 -12.06 1.66 -1.42
C ALA A 18 -10.92 1.74 -0.38
N PRO A 19 -9.73 1.18 -0.66
CA PRO A 19 -8.55 1.33 0.19
C PRO A 19 -8.30 2.79 0.56
N SER A 20 -7.94 3.05 1.81
CA SER A 20 -7.70 4.41 2.35
C SER A 20 -6.41 4.44 3.17
N LEU A 21 -6.00 5.62 3.63
CA LEU A 21 -4.90 5.79 4.58
C LEU A 21 -5.36 5.82 6.05
N ASP A 22 -6.60 5.42 6.35
CA ASP A 22 -7.16 5.49 7.72
C ASP A 22 -6.94 4.20 8.54
N TYR A 23 -5.98 3.37 8.13
CA TYR A 23 -5.66 2.13 8.84
C TYR A 23 -4.55 2.32 9.88
N GLN A 24 -4.61 1.49 10.94
CA GLN A 24 -3.55 1.37 11.93
C GLN A 24 -2.58 0.26 11.49
N VAL A 25 -1.30 0.53 11.67
CA VAL A 25 -0.18 -0.39 11.42
C VAL A 25 0.82 -0.24 12.56
N PHE A 26 1.89 -1.02 12.59
CA PHE A 26 2.93 -0.90 13.60
C PHE A 26 4.21 -0.29 13.01
N ASN A 27 4.91 0.51 13.79
CA ASN A 27 6.26 0.97 13.47
C ASN A 27 7.33 -0.05 13.91
N ALA A 28 8.61 0.26 13.68
CA ALA A 28 9.73 -0.62 14.05
C ALA A 28 9.87 -0.84 15.58
N GLN A 29 9.27 0.00 16.39
CA GLN A 29 9.22 -0.11 17.85
C GLN A 29 7.97 -0.84 18.35
N ASN A 30 7.23 -1.48 17.44
CA ASN A 30 5.96 -2.16 17.70
C ASN A 30 4.89 -1.24 18.33
N GLN A 31 4.91 0.04 17.97
CA GLN A 31 3.89 0.99 18.39
C GLN A 31 2.86 1.15 17.27
N ALA A 32 1.58 1.17 17.65
CA ALA A 32 0.50 1.43 16.70
C ALA A 32 0.58 2.88 16.18
N VAL A 33 0.60 3.03 14.86
CA VAL A 33 0.63 4.31 14.15
C VAL A 33 -0.39 4.29 13.01
N SER A 34 -0.94 5.43 12.65
CA SER A 34 -1.90 5.53 11.55
C SER A 34 -1.20 5.86 10.24
N LEU A 35 -1.60 5.22 9.15
CA LEU A 35 -1.17 5.61 7.80
C LEU A 35 -1.64 7.02 7.44
N SER A 36 -2.64 7.57 8.14
CA SER A 36 -3.11 8.95 7.94
C SER A 36 -2.04 10.01 8.25
N GLU A 37 -0.95 9.66 8.95
CA GLU A 37 0.20 10.54 9.15
C GLU A 37 0.85 11.00 7.83
N PHE A 38 0.64 10.25 6.74
CA PHE A 38 1.16 10.57 5.42
C PHE A 38 0.19 11.42 4.57
N LYS A 39 -1.03 11.71 5.02
CA LYS A 39 -1.96 12.61 4.32
C LYS A 39 -1.32 13.98 4.08
N GLY A 40 -1.64 14.60 2.95
CA GLY A 40 -0.98 15.82 2.48
C GLY A 40 0.23 15.57 1.57
N LYS A 41 0.71 14.32 1.50
CA LYS A 41 1.74 13.87 0.55
C LYS A 41 1.12 12.99 -0.54
N VAL A 42 1.82 12.85 -1.66
CA VAL A 42 1.61 11.73 -2.57
C VAL A 42 2.19 10.49 -1.89
N VAL A 43 1.41 9.44 -1.70
CA VAL A 43 1.83 8.25 -0.94
C VAL A 43 1.88 7.06 -1.87
N TYR A 44 3.04 6.39 -1.89
CA TYR A 44 3.23 5.10 -2.55
C TYR A 44 3.28 4.02 -1.48
N VAL A 45 2.18 3.28 -1.30
CA VAL A 45 2.10 2.14 -0.37
C VAL A 45 2.49 0.87 -1.12
N ASP A 46 3.42 0.07 -0.58
CA ASP A 46 3.81 -1.23 -1.12
C ASP A 46 3.67 -2.33 -0.06
N PHE A 47 3.03 -3.43 -0.42
CA PHE A 47 2.91 -4.60 0.47
C PHE A 47 3.97 -5.64 0.12
N TRP A 48 4.69 -6.12 1.14
CA TRP A 48 5.80 -7.04 0.97
C TRP A 48 5.94 -8.05 2.12
N ALA A 49 6.73 -9.10 1.88
CA ALA A 49 7.16 -10.05 2.91
C ALA A 49 8.60 -10.51 2.65
N SER A 50 9.27 -11.02 3.66
CA SER A 50 10.66 -11.49 3.58
C SER A 50 10.90 -12.58 2.52
N TRP A 51 9.92 -13.45 2.32
CA TRP A 51 9.92 -14.55 1.35
C TRP A 51 9.51 -14.13 -0.07
N CYS A 52 9.12 -12.87 -0.27
CA CYS A 52 8.70 -12.35 -1.57
C CYS A 52 9.91 -11.99 -2.44
N GLY A 53 10.26 -12.89 -3.36
CA GLY A 53 11.38 -12.68 -4.28
C GLY A 53 11.29 -11.41 -5.14
N PRO A 54 10.16 -11.11 -5.80
CA PRO A 54 9.97 -9.87 -6.57
C PRO A 54 10.07 -8.60 -5.72
N CYS A 55 9.72 -8.64 -4.42
CA CYS A 55 9.84 -7.51 -3.51
C CYS A 55 11.30 -7.07 -3.31
N ARG A 56 12.27 -8.01 -3.39
CA ARG A 56 13.70 -7.66 -3.39
C ARG A 56 14.12 -6.79 -4.57
N LYS A 57 13.38 -6.86 -5.69
CA LYS A 57 13.66 -6.07 -6.89
C LYS A 57 13.00 -4.69 -6.83
N SER A 58 11.86 -4.54 -6.14
CA SER A 58 11.17 -3.26 -6.02
C SER A 58 11.88 -2.30 -5.04
N PHE A 59 12.52 -2.80 -3.99
CA PHE A 59 13.15 -1.98 -2.94
C PHE A 59 14.21 -1.00 -3.45
N PRO A 60 15.18 -1.39 -4.31
CA PRO A 60 16.13 -0.43 -4.87
C PRO A 60 15.46 0.72 -5.61
N TRP A 61 14.47 0.43 -6.45
CA TRP A 61 13.72 1.44 -7.16
C TRP A 61 12.90 2.33 -6.21
N MET A 62 12.27 1.76 -5.18
CA MET A 62 11.56 2.54 -4.16
C MET A 62 12.51 3.49 -3.39
N ASN A 63 13.73 3.06 -3.11
CA ASN A 63 14.76 3.91 -2.52
C ASN A 63 15.12 5.09 -3.44
N GLU A 64 15.25 4.84 -4.74
CA GLU A 64 15.57 5.86 -5.74
C GLU A 64 14.45 6.91 -5.85
N ILE A 65 13.19 6.51 -5.98
CA ILE A 65 12.07 7.44 -6.09
C ILE A 65 11.84 8.21 -4.79
N GLN A 66 12.00 7.56 -3.62
CA GLN A 66 11.93 8.25 -2.32
C GLN A 66 12.97 9.36 -2.25
N LYS A 67 14.24 9.05 -2.56
CA LYS A 67 15.32 10.02 -2.55
C LYS A 67 15.09 11.16 -3.54
N LYS A 68 14.56 10.85 -4.73
CA LYS A 68 14.38 11.82 -5.82
C LYS A 68 13.23 12.78 -5.58
N TYR A 69 12.15 12.33 -4.91
CA TYR A 69 10.89 13.08 -4.84
C TYR A 69 10.43 13.41 -3.42
N GLN A 70 11.15 13.04 -2.36
CA GLN A 70 10.75 13.35 -0.97
C GLN A 70 10.54 14.85 -0.74
N ASP A 71 11.41 15.70 -1.29
CA ASP A 71 11.33 17.16 -1.15
C ASP A 71 10.18 17.77 -1.98
N GLN A 72 9.61 16.99 -2.92
CA GLN A 72 8.42 17.34 -3.68
C GLN A 72 7.14 16.79 -3.03
N GLY A 73 7.26 16.12 -1.88
CA GLY A 73 6.15 15.61 -1.10
C GLY A 73 5.77 14.16 -1.40
N LEU A 74 6.68 13.32 -1.92
CA LEU A 74 6.49 11.87 -1.97
C LEU A 74 6.77 11.23 -0.61
N ALA A 75 5.94 10.28 -0.21
CA ALA A 75 6.19 9.33 0.86
C ALA A 75 6.03 7.90 0.35
N VAL A 76 7.11 7.13 0.34
CA VAL A 76 7.06 5.68 0.13
C VAL A 76 6.86 5.00 1.48
N VAL A 77 5.88 4.09 1.56
CA VAL A 77 5.51 3.36 2.77
C VAL A 77 5.39 1.88 2.45
N ALA A 78 6.33 1.07 2.90
CA ALA A 78 6.30 -0.37 2.69
C ALA A 78 5.71 -1.08 3.91
N ILE A 79 4.63 -1.83 3.71
CA ILE A 79 3.90 -2.57 4.76
C ILE A 79 4.31 -4.04 4.69
N ASN A 80 4.99 -4.49 5.73
CA ASN A 80 5.43 -5.87 5.88
C ASN A 80 4.28 -6.75 6.40
N LEU A 81 4.15 -7.95 5.84
CA LEU A 81 3.12 -8.94 6.18
C LEU A 81 3.67 -10.22 6.82
N ASP A 82 4.97 -10.26 7.17
CA ASP A 82 5.49 -11.38 7.95
C ASP A 82 4.85 -11.41 9.33
N THR A 83 4.43 -12.60 9.76
CA THR A 83 3.91 -12.82 11.12
C THR A 83 5.02 -12.77 12.16
N ASP A 84 6.26 -13.05 11.74
CA ASP A 84 7.46 -12.95 12.53
C ASP A 84 8.30 -11.74 12.08
N ASN A 85 8.38 -10.73 12.95
CA ASN A 85 9.12 -9.50 12.67
C ASN A 85 10.64 -9.73 12.48
N GLU A 86 11.22 -10.79 13.04
CA GLU A 86 12.64 -11.09 12.86
C GLU A 86 12.98 -11.37 11.40
N LEU A 87 12.07 -12.02 10.66
CA LEU A 87 12.23 -12.29 9.22
C LEU A 87 12.30 -11.00 8.40
N ALA A 88 11.44 -10.04 8.72
CA ALA A 88 11.46 -8.73 8.08
C ALA A 88 12.75 -7.97 8.40
N GLN A 89 13.22 -8.02 9.65
CA GLN A 89 14.47 -7.37 10.04
C GLN A 89 15.68 -7.99 9.32
N GLU A 90 15.71 -9.31 9.16
CA GLU A 90 16.78 -10.00 8.43
C GLU A 90 16.78 -9.61 6.94
N PHE A 91 15.60 -9.52 6.33
CA PHE A 91 15.47 -9.00 4.96
C PHE A 91 16.03 -7.58 4.85
N LEU A 92 15.65 -6.67 5.77
CA LEU A 92 16.07 -5.26 5.75
C LEU A 92 17.59 -5.07 5.97
N LYS A 93 18.27 -5.98 6.65
CA LYS A 93 19.75 -5.99 6.73
C LYS A 93 20.40 -6.25 5.37
N GLN A 94 19.77 -7.09 4.53
CA GLN A 94 20.28 -7.45 3.20
C GLN A 94 19.83 -6.46 2.12
N VAL A 95 18.63 -5.92 2.26
CA VAL A 95 17.98 -4.99 1.31
C VAL A 95 17.49 -3.77 2.09
N PRO A 96 18.35 -2.79 2.35
CA PRO A 96 18.01 -1.63 3.17
C PRO A 96 16.89 -0.79 2.54
N ALA A 97 16.02 -0.24 3.39
CA ALA A 97 14.97 0.71 3.02
C ALA A 97 15.34 2.13 3.52
N ASN A 98 15.34 3.11 2.60
CA ASN A 98 15.50 4.53 2.91
C ASN A 98 14.15 5.27 2.93
N PHE A 99 13.07 4.52 3.14
CA PHE A 99 11.69 4.96 3.20
C PHE A 99 11.00 4.39 4.44
N SER A 100 9.75 4.77 4.66
CA SER A 100 9.00 4.31 5.83
C SER A 100 8.65 2.83 5.72
N VAL A 101 9.05 2.04 6.72
CA VAL A 101 8.61 0.64 6.87
C VAL A 101 7.58 0.56 7.98
N ARG A 102 6.50 -0.15 7.73
CA ARG A 102 5.41 -0.43 8.67
C ARG A 102 5.14 -1.93 8.68
N PHE A 103 4.46 -2.42 9.71
CA PHE A 103 4.23 -3.84 9.93
C PHE A 103 2.75 -4.10 10.15
N ASN A 104 2.23 -5.15 9.53
CA ASN A 104 0.85 -5.60 9.68
C ASN A 104 0.81 -7.14 9.73
N PRO A 105 1.31 -7.76 10.82
CA PRO A 105 1.43 -9.22 10.94
C PRO A 105 0.09 -9.94 10.90
N GLU A 106 -1.01 -9.28 11.30
CA GLU A 106 -2.37 -9.83 11.26
C GLU A 106 -2.96 -9.82 9.83
N GLY A 107 -2.37 -9.05 8.91
CA GLY A 107 -2.79 -8.96 7.50
C GLY A 107 -4.19 -8.35 7.29
N ASP A 108 -4.78 -7.71 8.30
CA ASP A 108 -6.11 -7.10 8.23
C ASP A 108 -6.13 -5.90 7.29
N VAL A 109 -5.06 -5.08 7.29
CA VAL A 109 -4.90 -3.98 6.33
C VAL A 109 -4.76 -4.52 4.91
N ALA A 110 -3.95 -5.56 4.69
CA ALA A 110 -3.83 -6.18 3.37
C ALA A 110 -5.18 -6.73 2.85
N ARG A 111 -5.98 -7.33 3.72
CA ARG A 111 -7.35 -7.76 3.37
C ARG A 111 -8.24 -6.59 2.99
N SER A 112 -8.14 -5.46 3.69
CA SER A 112 -8.92 -4.24 3.39
C SER A 112 -8.51 -3.59 2.07
N PHE A 113 -7.30 -3.88 1.58
CA PHE A 113 -6.80 -3.45 0.28
C PHE A 113 -7.11 -4.45 -0.84
N ASP A 114 -7.84 -5.53 -0.57
CA ASP A 114 -8.11 -6.62 -1.52
C ASP A 114 -6.84 -7.13 -2.21
N LEU A 115 -5.78 -7.36 -1.42
CA LEU A 115 -4.46 -7.69 -1.93
C LEU A 115 -4.47 -9.01 -2.72
N LEU A 116 -4.22 -8.94 -4.02
CA LEU A 116 -4.24 -10.10 -4.93
C LEU A 116 -2.91 -10.86 -5.00
N GLY A 117 -1.83 -10.26 -4.54
CA GLY A 117 -0.48 -10.84 -4.56
C GLY A 117 0.57 -9.86 -4.06
N MET A 118 1.84 -10.28 -4.02
CA MET A 118 2.97 -9.44 -3.60
C MET A 118 4.11 -9.45 -4.61
N PRO A 119 4.80 -8.28 -4.77
CA PRO A 119 4.41 -7.00 -4.24
C PRO A 119 3.10 -6.50 -4.86
N SER A 120 2.36 -5.68 -4.14
CA SER A 120 1.27 -4.86 -4.69
C SER A 120 1.42 -3.45 -4.18
N SER A 121 1.29 -2.49 -5.07
CA SER A 121 1.43 -1.09 -4.73
C SER A 121 0.17 -0.29 -5.00
N PHE A 122 -0.04 0.75 -4.20
CA PHE A 122 -1.19 1.63 -4.21
C PHE A 122 -0.73 3.08 -4.11
N MET A 123 -1.14 3.91 -5.05
CA MET A 123 -0.78 5.33 -5.07
C MET A 123 -1.94 6.19 -4.60
N PHE A 124 -1.67 7.05 -3.65
CA PHE A 124 -2.64 8.00 -3.10
C PHE A 124 -2.21 9.42 -3.41
N ASN A 125 -3.18 10.24 -3.78
CA ASN A 125 -2.96 11.68 -3.93
C ASN A 125 -2.84 12.38 -2.56
N ARG A 126 -2.59 13.71 -2.56
CA ARG A 126 -2.44 14.50 -1.33
C ARG A 126 -3.68 14.52 -0.45
N GLN A 127 -4.87 14.28 -1.03
CA GLN A 127 -6.15 14.19 -0.33
C GLN A 127 -6.37 12.80 0.32
N GLY A 128 -5.43 11.85 0.11
CA GLY A 128 -5.53 10.49 0.61
C GLY A 128 -6.51 9.62 -0.18
N GLN A 129 -6.82 9.99 -1.42
CA GLN A 129 -7.65 9.20 -2.33
C GLN A 129 -6.76 8.24 -3.13
N LEU A 130 -7.17 6.98 -3.23
CA LEU A 130 -6.54 6.00 -4.09
C LEU A 130 -6.75 6.39 -5.56
N VAL A 131 -5.65 6.48 -6.31
CA VAL A 131 -5.66 6.88 -7.73
C VAL A 131 -5.10 5.82 -8.66
N GLN A 132 -4.21 4.93 -8.17
CA GLN A 132 -3.61 3.87 -8.98
C GLN A 132 -3.25 2.67 -8.13
N GLN A 133 -3.26 1.48 -8.75
CA GLN A 133 -2.89 0.21 -8.13
C GLN A 133 -2.13 -0.65 -9.13
N HIS A 134 -1.07 -1.31 -8.66
CA HIS A 134 -0.33 -2.30 -9.44
C HIS A 134 -0.19 -3.61 -8.66
N VAL A 135 -0.30 -4.73 -9.38
CA VAL A 135 -0.04 -6.08 -8.85
C VAL A 135 1.24 -6.61 -9.50
N GLY A 136 2.21 -6.99 -8.68
CA GLY A 136 3.56 -7.35 -9.11
C GLY A 136 4.46 -6.13 -9.31
N PHE A 137 5.76 -6.39 -9.47
CA PHE A 137 6.76 -5.39 -9.82
C PHE A 137 7.51 -5.84 -11.08
N TYR A 138 7.52 -5.00 -12.09
CA TYR A 138 8.15 -5.23 -13.38
C TYR A 138 9.21 -4.16 -13.63
N ALA A 139 10.47 -4.58 -13.72
CA ALA A 139 11.60 -3.65 -13.85
C ALA A 139 11.57 -2.84 -15.16
N ASP A 140 11.00 -3.39 -16.21
CA ASP A 140 10.78 -2.74 -17.51
C ASP A 140 9.65 -1.70 -17.50
N LYS A 141 8.84 -1.66 -16.43
CA LYS A 141 7.74 -0.69 -16.24
C LYS A 141 8.05 0.42 -15.23
N THR A 142 9.26 0.48 -14.70
CA THR A 142 9.62 1.49 -13.68
C THR A 142 9.46 2.93 -14.18
N ALA A 143 9.72 3.17 -15.46
CA ALA A 143 9.50 4.50 -16.06
C ALA A 143 8.01 4.88 -16.12
N GLU A 144 7.11 3.92 -16.33
CA GLU A 144 5.66 4.12 -16.31
C GLU A 144 5.18 4.44 -14.88
N TYR A 145 5.59 3.63 -13.89
CA TYR A 145 5.27 3.86 -12.47
C TYR A 145 5.77 5.23 -11.99
N GLU A 146 6.99 5.61 -12.38
CA GLU A 146 7.56 6.91 -12.02
C GLU A 146 6.79 8.07 -12.68
N GLN A 147 6.38 7.92 -13.94
CA GLN A 147 5.60 8.94 -14.63
C GLN A 147 4.24 9.18 -13.97
N GLU A 148 3.58 8.13 -13.50
CA GLU A 148 2.32 8.22 -12.75
C GLU A 148 2.53 9.01 -11.44
N LEU A 149 3.59 8.69 -10.68
CA LEU A 149 3.96 9.43 -9.47
C LEU A 149 4.24 10.91 -9.74
N VAL A 150 5.01 11.21 -10.81
CA VAL A 150 5.34 12.59 -11.20
C VAL A 150 4.09 13.39 -11.58
N ASN A 151 3.11 12.76 -12.20
CA ASN A 151 1.85 13.42 -12.51
C ASN A 151 1.10 13.82 -11.23
N LEU A 152 1.02 12.91 -10.24
CA LEU A 152 0.39 13.18 -8.94
C LEU A 152 1.14 14.26 -8.13
N LEU A 153 2.47 14.31 -8.23
CA LEU A 153 3.27 15.31 -7.53
C LEU A 153 3.06 16.74 -8.04
N LYS A 154 2.54 16.90 -9.27
CA LYS A 154 2.24 18.19 -9.89
C LYS A 154 0.85 18.74 -9.53
N GLU A 155 -0.02 17.91 -8.98
CA GLU A 155 -1.35 18.27 -8.49
C GLU A 155 -1.27 18.97 -7.11
#